data_3df02a8a97aa78e5b2f5ba856c17f766
#
_entry.id   3df02a8a97aa78e5b2f5ba856c17f766
#
_cell.length_a   1.000
_cell.length_b   1.000
_cell.length_c   1.000
_cell.angle_alpha   90.00
_cell.angle_beta   90.00
_cell.angle_gamma   90.00
#
_symmetry.space_group_name_H-M   'P 1'
#
loop_
_entity.id
_entity.type
_entity.pdbx_description
1 polymer ?
#
loop_
_entity_poly.entity_id
_entity_poly.type
_entity_poly.pdbx_seq_one_letter_code
_entity_poly.pdbx_strand_id
1 'polypeptide(L)'
;MLNAAMREARQMAKRLVKQHGAKRVILFGSVARQRRLRRDSDIDLAVEGMPAENFYQIVGDLWTKQGRQVDLVRWETLRESFRQVVEREGKLLAYDGR
;
A
#
# COMPACT_ATOMS: atom_id res chain seq x y z
N MET A 1 -7.33 -12.46 -12.07
CA MET A 1 -6.58 -11.21 -12.26
C MET A 1 -6.70 -10.28 -11.08
N LEU A 2 -7.93 -9.90 -10.69
CA LEU A 2 -8.12 -9.08 -9.49
C LEU A 2 -7.56 -9.77 -8.25
N ASN A 3 -7.77 -11.08 -8.14
CA ASN A 3 -7.28 -11.84 -6.99
C ASN A 3 -5.77 -11.89 -6.91
N ALA A 4 -5.07 -11.86 -8.04
CA ALA A 4 -3.61 -11.85 -8.05
C ALA A 4 -3.09 -10.53 -7.50
N ALA A 5 -3.63 -9.40 -7.96
CA ALA A 5 -3.21 -8.08 -7.48
C ALA A 5 -3.49 -7.93 -5.98
N MET A 6 -4.65 -8.37 -5.52
CA MET A 6 -5.00 -8.32 -4.09
C MET A 6 -4.06 -9.18 -3.26
N ARG A 7 -3.74 -10.37 -3.74
CA ARG A 7 -2.82 -11.28 -3.04
C ARG A 7 -1.43 -10.65 -2.93
N GLU A 8 -0.95 -10.08 -4.02
CA GLU A 8 0.35 -9.41 -4.04
C GLU A 8 0.35 -8.21 -3.10
N ALA A 9 -0.72 -7.43 -3.09
CA ALA A 9 -0.86 -6.29 -2.20
C ALA A 9 -0.82 -6.72 -0.73
N ARG A 10 -1.52 -7.80 -0.38
CA ARG A 10 -1.51 -8.32 0.99
C ARG A 10 -0.15 -8.82 1.43
N GLN A 11 0.55 -9.53 0.54
CA GLN A 11 1.90 -9.99 0.85
C GLN A 11 2.84 -8.82 1.07
N MET A 12 2.75 -7.80 0.23
CA MET A 12 3.55 -6.59 0.37
C MET A 12 3.23 -5.87 1.68
N ALA A 13 1.95 -5.75 2.02
CA ALA A 13 1.52 -5.06 3.24
C ALA A 13 2.10 -5.76 4.49
N LYS A 14 2.08 -7.07 4.52
CA LYS A 14 2.67 -7.83 5.62
C LYS A 14 4.17 -7.58 5.73
N ARG A 15 4.85 -7.54 4.59
CA ARG A 15 6.29 -7.28 4.56
C ARG A 15 6.60 -5.87 5.08
N LEU A 16 5.78 -4.89 4.70
CA LEU A 16 5.98 -3.51 5.17
C LEU A 16 5.80 -3.39 6.68
N VAL A 17 4.86 -4.11 7.25
CA VAL A 17 4.68 -4.14 8.71
C VAL A 17 5.85 -4.85 9.38
N LYS A 18 6.20 -6.05 8.91
CA LYS A 18 7.19 -6.90 9.60
C LYS A 18 8.62 -6.43 9.40
N GLN A 19 8.96 -5.98 8.19
CA GLN A 19 10.34 -5.69 7.84
C GLN A 19 10.66 -4.21 7.80
N HIS A 20 9.66 -3.34 7.61
CA HIS A 20 9.90 -1.91 7.43
C HIS A 20 9.23 -1.04 8.48
N GLY A 21 8.57 -1.63 9.45
CA GLY A 21 8.08 -0.92 10.62
C GLY A 21 6.78 -0.16 10.44
N ALA A 22 6.02 -0.43 9.38
CA ALA A 22 4.71 0.19 9.22
C ALA A 22 3.76 -0.32 10.31
N LYS A 23 2.91 0.57 10.81
CA LYS A 23 1.87 0.19 11.78
C LYS A 23 0.56 -0.13 11.10
N ARG A 24 0.27 0.53 9.99
CA ARG A 24 -0.95 0.30 9.24
C ARG A 24 -0.66 0.47 7.75
N VAL A 25 -1.22 -0.41 6.93
CA VAL A 25 -1.06 -0.35 5.48
C VAL A 25 -2.44 -0.44 4.84
N ILE A 26 -2.78 0.56 4.05
CA ILE A 26 -4.09 0.69 3.41
C ILE A 26 -3.90 0.67 1.90
N LEU A 27 -4.63 -0.22 1.23
CA LEU A 27 -4.67 -0.27 -0.23
C LEU A 27 -5.68 0.78 -0.72
N PHE A 28 -5.28 1.56 -1.71
CA PHE A 28 -6.19 2.50 -2.36
C PHE A 28 -5.97 2.46 -3.88
N GLY A 29 -6.58 3.38 -4.61
CA GLY A 29 -6.41 3.44 -6.06
C GLY A 29 -7.20 2.39 -6.81
N SER A 30 -6.76 2.05 -8.01
CA SER A 30 -7.51 1.21 -8.93
C SER A 30 -7.73 -0.21 -8.42
N VAL A 31 -6.74 -0.80 -7.75
CA VAL A 31 -6.89 -2.15 -7.22
C VAL A 31 -7.94 -2.18 -6.12
N ALA A 32 -7.94 -1.19 -5.22
CA ALA A 32 -8.93 -1.11 -4.14
C ALA A 32 -10.35 -0.92 -4.69
N ARG A 33 -10.49 -0.10 -5.74
CA ARG A 33 -11.79 0.20 -6.35
C ARG A 33 -12.29 -0.93 -7.25
N GLN A 34 -11.46 -1.93 -7.51
CA GLN A 34 -11.79 -3.07 -8.36
C GLN A 34 -12.25 -2.66 -9.76
N ARG A 35 -11.72 -1.54 -10.24
CA ARG A 35 -11.98 -1.09 -11.60
C ARG A 35 -11.07 -1.82 -12.58
N ARG A 36 -11.29 -1.62 -13.89
CA ARG A 36 -10.54 -2.28 -14.95
C ARG A 36 -9.05 -2.33 -14.62
N LEU A 37 -8.58 -3.52 -14.26
CA LEU A 37 -7.19 -3.73 -13.94
C LEU A 37 -6.47 -4.25 -15.17
N ARG A 38 -5.39 -3.58 -15.52
CA ARG A 38 -4.45 -4.11 -16.49
C ARG A 38 -3.52 -5.07 -15.79
N ARG A 39 -2.88 -5.91 -16.56
CA ARG A 39 -1.92 -6.89 -16.05
C ARG A 39 -0.80 -6.21 -15.24
N ASP A 40 -0.46 -4.98 -15.62
CA ASP A 40 0.64 -4.21 -15.03
C ASP A 40 0.15 -3.06 -14.14
N SER A 41 -1.10 -3.10 -13.70
CA SER A 41 -1.62 -2.06 -12.79
C SER A 41 -0.78 -1.98 -11.52
N ASP A 42 -0.41 -0.75 -11.15
CA ASP A 42 0.35 -0.52 -9.93
C ASP A 42 -0.51 -0.76 -8.70
N ILE A 43 0.15 -1.14 -7.63
CA ILE A 43 -0.48 -1.24 -6.32
C ILE A 43 -0.19 0.05 -5.58
N ASP A 44 -1.24 0.74 -5.11
CA ASP A 44 -1.10 1.97 -4.35
C ASP A 44 -1.34 1.69 -2.87
N LEU A 45 -0.33 1.95 -2.04
CA LEU A 45 -0.40 1.70 -0.60
C LEU A 45 -0.09 2.98 0.18
N ALA A 46 -0.92 3.26 1.18
CA ALA A 46 -0.64 4.30 2.17
C ALA A 46 -0.14 3.60 3.43
N VAL A 47 1.03 4.03 3.91
CA VAL A 47 1.62 3.47 5.12
C VAL A 47 1.57 4.51 6.24
N GLU A 48 1.17 4.06 7.43
CA GLU A 48 1.11 4.88 8.62
C GLU A 48 2.05 4.32 9.67
N GLY A 49 2.77 5.21 10.35
CA GLY A 49 3.64 4.83 11.46
C GLY A 49 4.97 4.22 11.05
N MET A 50 5.28 4.20 9.77
CA MET A 50 6.59 3.73 9.31
C MET A 50 7.63 4.81 9.59
N PRO A 51 8.77 4.48 10.19
CA PRO A 51 9.85 5.45 10.36
C PRO A 51 10.25 6.06 9.02
N ALA A 52 10.47 7.38 9.00
CA ALA A 52 10.76 8.10 7.77
C ALA A 52 11.97 7.52 7.04
N GLU A 53 13.03 7.18 7.77
CA GLU A 53 14.22 6.60 7.17
C GLU A 53 13.95 5.28 6.46
N ASN A 54 13.09 4.45 7.04
CA ASN A 54 12.69 3.18 6.41
C ASN A 54 11.92 3.45 5.12
N PHE A 55 11.02 4.43 5.17
CA PHE A 55 10.22 4.80 4.00
C PHE A 55 11.10 5.26 2.85
N TYR A 56 12.03 6.17 3.13
CA TYR A 56 12.88 6.73 2.07
C TYR A 56 13.88 5.75 1.49
N GLN A 57 14.14 4.65 2.19
CA GLN A 57 15.01 3.59 1.64
C GLN A 57 14.31 2.77 0.56
N ILE A 58 12.99 2.67 0.59
CA ILE A 58 12.26 1.77 -0.30
C ILE A 58 11.33 2.47 -1.28
N VAL A 59 10.96 3.73 -1.02
CA VAL A 59 10.03 4.44 -1.89
C VAL A 59 10.64 4.64 -3.28
N GLY A 60 9.82 4.46 -4.30
CA GLY A 60 10.24 4.69 -5.68
C GLY A 60 10.84 3.48 -6.37
N ASP A 61 11.21 2.44 -5.64
CA ASP A 61 11.79 1.23 -6.24
C ASP A 61 11.29 0.00 -5.49
N LEU A 62 9.99 -0.10 -5.33
CA LEU A 62 9.37 -1.20 -4.62
C LEU A 62 8.52 -2.02 -5.56
N TRP A 63 8.76 -3.33 -5.57
CA TRP A 63 8.09 -4.25 -6.48
C TRP A 63 7.64 -5.48 -5.72
N THR A 64 6.52 -6.06 -6.13
CA THR A 64 6.14 -7.38 -5.63
C THR A 64 7.09 -8.43 -6.19
N LYS A 65 7.08 -9.60 -5.60
CA LYS A 65 7.89 -10.73 -6.11
C LYS A 65 7.51 -11.11 -7.53
N GLN A 66 6.27 -10.82 -7.91
CA GLN A 66 5.73 -11.13 -9.22
C GLN A 66 6.03 -10.02 -10.25
N GLY A 67 6.67 -8.94 -9.83
CA GLY A 67 7.10 -7.87 -10.74
C GLY A 67 6.11 -6.73 -10.91
N ARG A 68 5.13 -6.59 -10.01
CA ARG A 68 4.20 -5.47 -10.04
C ARG A 68 4.75 -4.31 -9.23
N GLN A 69 4.73 -3.12 -9.79
CA GLN A 69 5.22 -1.93 -9.09
C GLN A 69 4.31 -1.54 -7.94
N VAL A 70 4.90 -1.11 -6.83
CA VAL A 70 4.18 -0.65 -5.65
C VAL A 70 4.49 0.81 -5.41
N ASP A 71 3.47 1.65 -5.45
CA ASP A 71 3.58 3.07 -5.14
C ASP A 71 3.23 3.29 -3.68
N LEU A 72 4.18 3.81 -2.91
CA LEU A 72 3.99 4.09 -1.49
C LEU A 72 3.80 5.56 -1.25
N VAL A 73 2.83 5.88 -0.38
CA VAL A 73 2.69 7.23 0.16
C VAL A 73 2.64 7.14 1.68
N ARG A 74 3.07 8.20 2.35
CA ARG A 74 3.01 8.28 3.80
C ARG A 74 1.67 8.88 4.21
N TRP A 75 0.93 8.15 5.04
CA TRP A 75 -0.34 8.64 5.58
C TRP A 75 -0.17 10.02 6.23
N GLU A 76 0.92 10.20 6.98
CA GLU A 76 1.18 11.43 7.72
C GLU A 76 1.33 12.66 6.84
N THR A 77 1.73 12.49 5.59
CA THR A 77 1.93 13.60 4.67
C THR A 77 0.73 13.88 3.77
N LEU A 78 -0.31 13.05 3.84
CA LEU A 78 -1.49 13.22 3.00
C LEU A 78 -2.36 14.35 3.51
N ARG A 79 -2.94 15.12 2.59
CA ARG A 79 -3.93 16.13 2.94
C ARG A 79 -5.18 15.45 3.50
N GLU A 80 -5.86 16.14 4.38
CA GLU A 80 -7.06 15.63 5.03
C GLU A 80 -8.11 15.16 4.02
N SER A 81 -8.33 15.94 2.97
CA SER A 81 -9.29 15.54 1.92
C SER A 81 -8.93 14.21 1.27
N PHE A 82 -7.64 13.97 1.05
CA PHE A 82 -7.19 12.73 0.45
C PHE A 82 -7.25 11.57 1.45
N ARG A 83 -6.95 11.84 2.72
CA ARG A 83 -7.10 10.82 3.77
C ARG A 83 -8.54 10.32 3.83
N GLN A 84 -9.51 11.22 3.71
CA GLN A 84 -10.92 10.84 3.69
C GLN A 84 -11.24 9.92 2.52
N VAL A 85 -10.68 10.21 1.35
CA VAL A 85 -10.88 9.34 0.17
C VAL A 85 -10.27 7.96 0.42
N VAL A 86 -9.06 7.91 0.96
CA VAL A 86 -8.38 6.64 1.24
C VAL A 86 -9.17 5.82 2.26
N GLU A 87 -9.69 6.46 3.31
CA GLU A 87 -10.47 5.76 4.32
C GLU A 87 -11.80 5.25 3.76
N ARG A 88 -12.45 6.02 2.90
CA ARG A 88 -13.74 5.65 2.34
C ARG A 88 -13.63 4.55 1.29
N GLU A 89 -12.64 4.64 0.42
CA GLU A 89 -12.50 3.74 -0.72
C GLU A 89 -11.44 2.65 -0.52
N GLY A 90 -10.55 2.84 0.44
CA GLY A 90 -9.42 1.94 0.65
C GLY A 90 -9.78 0.70 1.45
N LYS A 91 -8.81 -0.21 1.50
CA LYS A 91 -8.93 -1.45 2.27
C LYS A 91 -7.72 -1.59 3.18
N LEU A 92 -7.97 -1.81 4.46
CA LEU A 92 -6.89 -2.10 5.41
C LEU A 92 -6.35 -3.50 5.13
N LEU A 93 -5.08 -3.59 4.80
CA LEU A 93 -4.46 -4.87 4.44
C LEU A 93 -3.61 -5.47 5.55
N ALA A 94 -3.00 -4.61 6.37
CA ALA A 94 -2.15 -5.09 7.45
C ALA A 94 -2.15 -4.06 8.57
N TYR A 95 -2.02 -4.55 9.78
CA TYR A 95 -2.06 -3.71 10.97
C TYR A 95 -1.22 -4.36 12.06
N ASP A 96 -0.33 -3.57 12.67
CA ASP A 96 0.43 -4.00 13.84
C ASP A 96 -0.34 -3.55 15.08
N GLY A 97 -0.99 -4.50 15.74
CA GLY A 97 -1.84 -4.23 16.90
C GLY A 97 -1.10 -4.06 18.23
N ARG A 98 0.21 -3.98 18.20
CA ARG A 98 1.01 -3.85 19.43
C ARG A 98 1.00 -2.45 19.99
#